data_9b4069bc33201cf95146fc893598e922
#
_entry.id   9b4069bc33201cf95146fc893598e922
#
_cell.length_a   1.000
_cell.length_b   1.000
_cell.length_c   1.000
_cell.angle_alpha   90.00
_cell.angle_beta   90.00
_cell.angle_gamma   90.00
#
_symmetry.space_group_name_H-M   'P 1'
#
loop_
_entity.id
_entity.type
_entity.pdbx_description
1 polymer ?
#
loop_
_entity_poly.entity_id
_entity_poly.type
_entity_poly.pdbx_seq_one_letter_code
_entity_poly.pdbx_strand_id
1 'polypeptide(L)'
;MEILKEKGTPVTIFGNVYRLTISLKTMARIEEKLGDLTKLMLNYKTIPTIVSMMVDDYCDHNSEAVRISEEEIADKFDASDVRFFQKLILGILNPEDEPLKNG
;
A
#
# COMPACT_ATOMS: atom_id res chain seq x y z
N MET A 1 5.01 23.54 -12.99
CA MET A 1 4.85 22.97 -12.90
C MET A 1 4.88 22.43 -12.05
N GLU A 2 4.69 22.09 -11.49
CA GLU A 2 4.78 21.50 -10.87
C GLU A 2 4.79 20.74 -10.60
N ILE A 3 4.99 20.44 -10.24
CA ILE A 3 5.18 19.79 -10.03
C ILE A 3 5.29 18.81 -9.52
N LEU A 4 5.89 18.63 -9.39
CA LEU A 4 6.22 17.41 -9.01
C LEU A 4 6.00 17.22 -7.61
N LYS A 5 4.89 16.88 -7.13
CA LYS A 5 4.72 16.51 -5.81
C LYS A 5 5.14 15.13 -5.62
N GLU A 6 5.69 14.82 -4.48
CA GLU A 6 5.97 13.46 -4.15
C GLU A 6 4.67 12.75 -3.97
N LYS A 7 4.54 11.59 -4.55
CA LYS A 7 3.34 10.81 -4.42
C LYS A 7 3.46 9.84 -3.28
N GLY A 8 2.33 9.48 -2.72
CA GLY A 8 2.30 8.46 -1.71
C GLY A 8 2.21 9.01 -0.30
N THR A 9 1.90 8.14 0.62
CA THR A 9 1.73 8.46 2.03
C THR A 9 2.93 7.93 2.81
N PRO A 10 3.58 8.77 3.61
CA PRO A 10 4.71 8.27 4.40
C PRO A 10 4.21 7.35 5.51
N VAL A 11 4.82 6.19 5.60
CA VAL A 11 4.44 5.18 6.58
C VAL A 11 5.70 4.55 7.14
N THR A 12 5.73 4.32 8.44
CA THR A 12 6.86 3.65 9.07
C THR A 12 6.50 2.19 9.28
N ILE A 13 7.32 1.30 8.75
CA ILE A 13 7.13 -0.14 8.94
C ILE A 13 8.44 -0.71 9.45
N PHE A 14 8.40 -1.33 10.61
CA PHE A 14 9.58 -1.96 11.25
C PHE A 14 10.75 -0.98 11.32
N GLY A 15 10.45 0.28 11.65
CA GLY A 15 11.52 1.27 11.83
C GLY A 15 11.97 1.95 10.56
N ASN A 16 11.47 1.56 9.39
CA ASN A 16 11.86 2.18 8.13
C ASN A 16 10.71 2.99 7.57
N VAL A 17 11.02 4.13 6.98
CA VAL A 17 9.99 5.00 6.41
C VAL A 17 9.88 4.74 4.93
N TYR A 18 8.65 4.54 4.47
CA TYR A 18 8.35 4.34 3.06
C TYR A 18 7.29 5.33 2.63
N ARG A 19 7.31 5.71 1.38
CA ARG A 19 6.24 6.51 0.82
C ARG A 19 5.41 5.59 -0.04
N LEU A 20 4.27 5.18 0.46
CA LEU A 20 3.48 4.14 -0.17
C LEU A 20 2.41 4.71 -1.08
N THR A 21 2.28 4.09 -2.24
CA THR A 21 1.22 4.41 -3.19
C THR A 21 0.89 3.13 -3.93
N ILE A 22 -0.18 3.17 -4.71
CA ILE A 22 -0.53 2.03 -5.56
C ILE A 22 -0.55 2.55 -6.98
N SER A 23 0.53 2.28 -7.71
CA SER A 23 0.64 2.68 -9.09
C SER A 23 -0.12 1.67 -9.97
N LEU A 24 -0.23 1.97 -11.26
CA LEU A 24 -0.84 1.00 -12.17
C LEU A 24 -0.06 -0.30 -12.18
N LYS A 25 1.25 -0.21 -12.07
CA LYS A 25 2.08 -1.40 -12.00
C LYS A 25 1.76 -2.22 -10.76
N THR A 26 1.57 -1.54 -9.62
CA THR A 26 1.23 -2.23 -8.40
C THR A 26 -0.15 -2.87 -8.50
N MET A 27 -1.10 -2.16 -9.11
CA MET A 27 -2.44 -2.71 -9.32
C MET A 27 -2.38 -3.99 -10.14
N ALA A 28 -1.59 -3.98 -11.21
CA ALA A 28 -1.47 -5.16 -12.05
C ALA A 28 -0.89 -6.33 -11.27
N ARG A 29 0.09 -6.06 -10.45
CA ARG A 29 0.69 -7.11 -9.62
C ARG A 29 -0.30 -7.68 -8.63
N ILE A 30 -1.09 -6.79 -8.01
CA ILE A 30 -2.09 -7.24 -7.05
C ILE A 30 -3.12 -8.11 -7.74
N GLU A 31 -3.59 -7.70 -8.91
CA GLU A 31 -4.58 -8.49 -9.63
C GLU A 31 -4.03 -9.83 -10.06
N GLU A 32 -2.77 -9.85 -10.46
CA GLU A 32 -2.15 -11.08 -10.88
C GLU A 32 -2.10 -12.09 -9.74
N LYS A 33 -1.89 -11.61 -8.53
CA LYS A 33 -1.74 -12.48 -7.40
C LYS A 33 -3.05 -12.74 -6.65
N LEU A 34 -3.91 -11.74 -6.54
CA LEU A 34 -5.08 -11.83 -5.69
C LEU A 34 -6.40 -11.76 -6.46
N GLY A 35 -6.35 -11.49 -7.76
CA GLY A 35 -7.57 -11.46 -8.56
C GLY A 35 -8.08 -10.04 -8.74
N ASP A 36 -9.30 -9.96 -9.25
CA ASP A 36 -9.93 -8.71 -9.65
C ASP A 36 -9.97 -7.70 -8.50
N LEU A 37 -9.42 -6.53 -8.73
CA LEU A 37 -9.38 -5.49 -7.71
C LEU A 37 -10.77 -5.06 -7.27
N THR A 38 -11.77 -5.14 -8.14
CA THR A 38 -13.11 -4.73 -7.76
C THR A 38 -13.75 -5.71 -6.78
N LYS A 39 -13.17 -6.90 -6.65
CA LYS A 39 -13.67 -7.91 -5.73
C LYS A 39 -12.71 -8.20 -4.61
N LEU A 40 -11.66 -7.41 -4.52
CA LEU A 40 -10.61 -7.65 -3.56
C LEU A 40 -11.10 -7.40 -2.14
N MET A 41 -10.80 -8.32 -1.26
CA MET A 41 -11.10 -8.16 0.15
C MET A 41 -9.82 -7.80 0.87
N LEU A 42 -9.90 -6.77 1.71
CA LEU A 42 -8.74 -6.33 2.49
C LEU A 42 -8.87 -6.93 3.88
N ASN A 43 -8.12 -7.97 4.13
CA ASN A 43 -8.17 -8.65 5.40
C ASN A 43 -6.79 -9.16 5.78
N TYR A 44 -6.70 -9.91 6.87
CA TYR A 44 -5.40 -10.33 7.39
C TYR A 44 -4.64 -11.24 6.42
N LYS A 45 -5.33 -11.83 5.44
CA LYS A 45 -4.67 -12.68 4.46
C LYS A 45 -4.13 -11.90 3.28
N THR A 46 -4.84 -10.84 2.86
CA THR A 46 -4.45 -10.11 1.68
C THR A 46 -3.58 -8.90 1.98
N ILE A 47 -3.73 -8.31 3.16
CA ILE A 47 -2.96 -7.12 3.52
C ILE A 47 -1.45 -7.35 3.45
N PRO A 48 -0.90 -8.45 3.98
CA PRO A 48 0.55 -8.63 3.89
C PRO A 48 1.05 -8.67 2.45
N THR A 49 0.30 -9.31 1.56
CA THR A 49 0.68 -9.38 0.16
C THR A 49 0.69 -7.99 -0.46
N ILE A 50 -0.37 -7.22 -0.23
CA ILE A 50 -0.50 -5.90 -0.84
C ILE A 50 0.57 -4.95 -0.29
N VAL A 51 0.79 -4.96 1.02
CA VAL A 51 1.79 -4.08 1.61
C VAL A 51 3.18 -4.43 1.10
N SER A 52 3.49 -5.71 0.98
CA SER A 52 4.77 -6.13 0.46
C SER A 52 4.98 -5.61 -0.96
N MET A 53 3.94 -5.63 -1.78
CA MET A 53 4.04 -5.12 -3.14
C MET A 53 4.23 -3.61 -3.18
N MET A 54 3.54 -2.90 -2.29
CA MET A 54 3.71 -1.45 -2.21
C MET A 54 5.12 -1.09 -1.78
N VAL A 55 5.66 -1.84 -0.82
CA VAL A 55 7.03 -1.62 -0.37
C VAL A 55 8.02 -1.92 -1.49
N ASP A 56 7.80 -3.01 -2.22
CA ASP A 56 8.68 -3.37 -3.33
C ASP A 56 8.69 -2.29 -4.40
N ASP A 57 7.52 -1.73 -4.70
CA ASP A 57 7.44 -0.66 -5.68
C ASP A 57 8.26 0.55 -5.24
N TYR A 58 8.14 0.91 -3.98
CA TYR A 58 8.93 2.01 -3.44
C TYR A 58 10.42 1.69 -3.53
N CYS A 59 10.79 0.47 -3.19
CA CYS A 59 12.21 0.06 -3.21
C CYS A 59 12.77 0.01 -4.63
N ASP A 60 11.93 -0.25 -5.61
CA ASP A 60 12.38 -0.24 -7.00
C ASP A 60 12.88 1.13 -7.42
N HIS A 61 12.39 2.18 -6.76
CA HIS A 61 12.78 3.55 -7.07
C HIS A 61 13.69 4.16 -6.02
N ASN A 62 13.99 3.41 -4.97
CA ASN A 62 14.82 3.91 -3.86
C ASN A 62 15.74 2.79 -3.42
N SER A 63 16.89 2.70 -4.06
CA SER A 63 17.77 1.55 -3.89
C SER A 63 18.27 1.35 -2.48
N GLU A 64 18.24 2.39 -1.67
CA GLU A 64 18.70 2.24 -0.30
C GLU A 64 17.61 1.77 0.65
N ALA A 65 16.38 1.70 0.18
CA ALA A 65 15.28 1.28 1.02
C ALA A 65 15.33 -0.24 1.23
N VAL A 66 14.87 -0.65 2.40
CA VAL A 66 14.92 -2.07 2.78
C VAL A 66 13.63 -2.75 2.35
N ARG A 67 13.75 -3.85 1.62
CA ARG A 67 12.58 -4.62 1.21
C ARG A 67 12.08 -5.43 2.38
N ILE A 68 10.77 -5.62 2.42
CA ILE A 68 10.15 -6.39 3.48
C ILE A 68 9.33 -7.47 2.82
N SER A 69 9.55 -8.72 3.23
CA SER A 69 8.84 -9.83 2.62
C SER A 69 7.42 -9.92 3.15
N GLU A 70 6.57 -10.54 2.36
CA GLU A 70 5.21 -10.81 2.76
C GLU A 70 5.17 -11.65 4.04
N GLU A 71 6.07 -12.61 4.16
CA GLU A 71 6.14 -13.45 5.34
C GLU A 71 6.47 -12.67 6.59
N GLU A 72 7.39 -11.74 6.47
CA GLU A 72 7.78 -10.95 7.62
C GLU A 72 6.62 -10.08 8.08
N ILE A 73 5.89 -9.51 7.13
CA ILE A 73 4.72 -8.69 7.46
C ILE A 73 3.67 -9.55 8.14
N ALA A 74 3.41 -10.72 7.58
CA ALA A 74 2.40 -11.61 8.15
C ALA A 74 2.77 -12.05 9.55
N ASP A 75 4.05 -12.19 9.82
CA ASP A 75 4.52 -12.65 11.12
C ASP A 75 4.40 -11.54 12.18
N LYS A 76 4.62 -10.30 11.80
CA LYS A 76 4.78 -9.23 12.77
C LYS A 76 3.62 -8.25 12.88
N PHE A 77 2.75 -8.18 11.88
CA PHE A 77 1.61 -7.28 11.95
C PHE A 77 0.56 -7.84 12.90
N ASP A 78 -0.11 -6.95 13.61
CA ASP A 78 -1.22 -7.36 14.46
C ASP A 78 -2.51 -6.76 13.91
N ALA A 79 -3.60 -6.92 14.66
CA ALA A 79 -4.91 -6.48 14.19
C ALA A 79 -4.97 -4.97 13.95
N SER A 80 -4.26 -4.20 14.76
CA SER A 80 -4.30 -2.76 14.57
C SER A 80 -3.54 -2.36 13.30
N ASP A 81 -2.48 -3.08 12.96
CA ASP A 81 -1.77 -2.82 11.72
C ASP A 81 -2.64 -3.14 10.53
N VAL A 82 -3.38 -4.25 10.59
CA VAL A 82 -4.29 -4.61 9.52
C VAL A 82 -5.34 -3.51 9.31
N ARG A 83 -5.91 -3.01 10.40
CA ARG A 83 -6.91 -1.95 10.28
C ARG A 83 -6.32 -0.67 9.70
N PHE A 84 -5.10 -0.33 10.11
CA PHE A 84 -4.43 0.84 9.58
C PHE A 84 -4.27 0.73 8.07
N PHE A 85 -3.77 -0.40 7.59
CA PHE A 85 -3.52 -0.58 6.17
C PHE A 85 -4.81 -0.77 5.38
N GLN A 86 -5.86 -1.32 5.99
CA GLN A 86 -7.17 -1.35 5.33
C GLN A 86 -7.60 0.06 4.97
N LYS A 87 -7.51 0.98 5.92
CA LYS A 87 -7.92 2.36 5.68
C LYS A 87 -7.01 3.04 4.68
N LEU A 88 -5.71 2.83 4.80
CA LEU A 88 -4.77 3.44 3.89
C LEU A 88 -5.02 2.99 2.45
N ILE A 89 -5.15 1.69 2.25
CA ILE A 89 -5.32 1.14 0.92
C ILE A 89 -6.64 1.59 0.31
N LEU A 90 -7.71 1.57 1.11
CA LEU A 90 -9.00 2.03 0.62
C LEU A 90 -8.94 3.50 0.22
N GLY A 91 -8.25 4.32 1.00
CA GLY A 91 -8.11 5.72 0.67
C GLY A 91 -7.36 5.96 -0.62
N ILE A 92 -6.35 5.12 -0.90
CA ILE A 92 -5.61 5.24 -2.14
C ILE A 92 -6.45 4.79 -3.33
N LEU A 93 -7.19 3.70 -3.17
CA LEU A 93 -7.96 3.15 -4.28
C LEU A 93 -9.22 3.94 -4.57
N ASN A 94 -9.74 4.65 -3.59
CA ASN A 94 -11.00 5.39 -3.76
C ASN A 94 -10.85 6.83 -3.32
N PRO A 95 -10.00 7.60 -4.01
CA PRO A 95 -9.74 8.97 -3.56
C PRO A 95 -10.96 9.88 -3.68
N GLU A 96 -11.91 9.54 -4.54
CA GLU A 96 -13.08 10.41 -4.65
C GLU A 96 -14.04 10.23 -3.50
N ASP A 97 -13.81 9.29 -2.63
CA ASP A 97 -14.57 9.23 -1.40
C ASP A 97 -14.25 10.33 -0.46
N GLU A 98 -13.29 11.19 -0.80
CA GLU A 98 -12.97 12.26 0.02
C GLU A 98 -14.06 13.20 0.06
N PRO A 99 -14.39 13.59 1.16
CA PRO A 99 -15.50 14.44 1.28
C PRO A 99 -15.32 15.75 0.66
N LEU A 100 -15.27 16.07 0.22
CA LEU A 100 -15.13 17.09 -0.33
C LEU A 100 -16.08 17.76 -0.55
N LYS A 101 -16.12 17.48 -0.59
CA LYS A 101 -16.66 17.79 -0.97
C LYS A 101 -17.45 18.34 -0.86
N ASN A 102 -17.62 18.77 -0.61
CA ASN A 102 -18.19 19.28 -0.67
C ASN A 102 -18.77 19.57 -0.67
N GLY A 103 -18.75 19.50 -0.60
CA GLY A 103 -19.06 19.82 -0.72
C GLY A 103 -19.34 20.04 -0.54
#